data_26966718a48622d95e8f03911438f3ab
#
_entry.id   26966718a48622d95e8f03911438f3ab
#
_cell.length_a   1.000
_cell.length_b   1.000
_cell.length_c   1.000
_cell.angle_alpha   90.00
_cell.angle_beta   90.00
_cell.angle_gamma   90.00
#
_symmetry.space_group_name_H-M   'P 1'
#
loop_
_entity.id
_entity.type
_entity.pdbx_description
1 polymer ?
#
loop_
_entity_poly.entity_id
_entity_poly.type
_entity_poly.pdbx_seq_one_letter_code
_entity_poly.pdbx_strand_id
1 'polypeptide(L)'
;MRFEELYERYRTGTATAEEAARVEEELAKFRLLTDYVAQHDELDLPEPPTEAEAGEYRAVKRRARRSRRETVRLAVAVTCAVLLIGRLLLWPLLNQFFFYNPQRENLEQAMAVYSSLFFPTRSCSGAYAENTGLGRWEVTLQMGDWTGGGRRPARMQGAVHLWDLSFEDAFWEGYCPVNQWKSAGDGGEYAPGQSPAEAAKKLRELPDYTQGVLCLSFDRDLSMAELAGLMDAHPDLRVCWVKVRTLEGDGFLLPPTGFEPDGFIPDTGDGMRERYPWLFPEQHREDADRGAFYENHFKDLLRYMMDQKQTVWELGGAEHDQYQRALDYVEAHGVQAQGVFVSGRPADLAALCGEEAVSWASLDSIRLYPDMK
;
A
#
# COMPACT_ATOMS: atom_id res chain seq x y z
N MET A 1 13.94 33.80 16.32
CA MET A 1 14.29 33.12 17.58
C MET A 1 13.37 33.63 18.66
N ARG A 2 12.74 32.76 19.45
CA ARG A 2 11.81 33.15 20.53
C ARG A 2 12.62 33.67 21.72
N PHE A 3 12.04 34.59 22.50
CA PHE A 3 12.71 35.18 23.66
C PHE A 3 13.16 34.15 24.70
N GLU A 4 12.38 33.07 24.87
CA GLU A 4 12.70 31.97 25.78
C GLU A 4 14.01 31.26 25.41
N GLU A 5 14.26 30.99 24.11
CA GLU A 5 15.48 30.37 23.61
C GLU A 5 16.70 31.29 23.80
N LEU A 6 16.47 32.61 23.62
CA LEU A 6 17.50 33.65 23.80
C LEU A 6 17.88 33.77 25.29
N TYR A 7 16.89 33.73 26.17
CA TYR A 7 17.09 33.83 27.62
C TYR A 7 17.81 32.57 28.17
N GLU A 8 17.51 31.39 27.70
CA GLU A 8 18.19 30.16 28.10
C GLU A 8 19.68 30.19 27.68
N ARG A 9 19.98 30.69 26.48
CA ARG A 9 21.37 30.87 26.01
C ARG A 9 22.14 31.92 26.83
N TYR A 10 21.46 32.99 27.24
CA TYR A 10 22.03 34.01 28.13
C TYR A 10 22.32 33.41 29.50
N ARG A 11 21.41 32.65 30.07
CA ARG A 11 21.55 32.00 31.39
C ARG A 11 22.71 30.99 31.42
N THR A 12 22.87 30.24 30.32
CA THR A 12 23.94 29.22 30.18
C THR A 12 25.30 29.80 29.73
N GLY A 13 25.38 31.12 29.52
CA GLY A 13 26.62 31.78 29.09
C GLY A 13 27.03 31.50 27.63
N THR A 14 26.10 30.96 26.83
CA THR A 14 26.35 30.62 25.40
C THR A 14 25.81 31.66 24.42
N ALA A 15 25.24 32.77 24.93
CA ALA A 15 24.72 33.85 24.10
C ALA A 15 25.89 34.71 23.54
N THR A 16 25.73 35.18 22.31
CA THR A 16 26.66 36.17 21.73
C THR A 16 26.52 37.54 22.42
N ALA A 17 27.51 38.43 22.28
CA ALA A 17 27.44 39.75 22.88
C ALA A 17 26.20 40.57 22.45
N GLU A 18 25.76 40.39 21.22
CA GLU A 18 24.56 41.05 20.68
C GLU A 18 23.28 40.46 21.24
N GLU A 19 23.24 39.15 21.41
CA GLU A 19 22.11 38.43 22.02
C GLU A 19 22.00 38.75 23.52
N ALA A 20 23.12 38.85 24.22
CA ALA A 20 23.18 39.22 25.63
C ALA A 20 22.66 40.66 25.85
N ALA A 21 23.12 41.61 25.04
CA ALA A 21 22.66 43.01 25.11
C ALA A 21 21.13 43.11 24.91
N ARG A 22 20.56 42.33 24.00
CA ARG A 22 19.14 42.31 23.73
C ARG A 22 18.32 41.74 24.90
N VAL A 23 18.83 40.69 25.57
CA VAL A 23 18.19 40.15 26.79
C VAL A 23 18.26 41.14 27.93
N GLU A 24 19.40 41.83 28.12
CA GLU A 24 19.56 42.85 29.16
C GLU A 24 18.66 44.07 28.96
N GLU A 25 18.43 44.48 27.69
CA GLU A 25 17.49 45.57 27.36
C GLU A 25 16.05 45.18 27.73
N GLU A 26 15.62 43.98 27.42
CA GLU A 26 14.26 43.50 27.77
C GLU A 26 14.10 43.33 29.29
N LEU A 27 15.11 42.82 29.98
CA LEU A 27 15.14 42.74 31.44
C LEU A 27 15.11 44.14 32.12
N ALA A 28 15.79 45.14 31.54
CA ALA A 28 15.73 46.51 32.03
C ALA A 28 14.33 47.11 31.87
N LYS A 29 13.64 46.89 30.74
CA LYS A 29 12.23 47.27 30.53
C LYS A 29 11.32 46.63 31.56
N PHE A 30 11.51 45.33 31.84
CA PHE A 30 10.73 44.62 32.82
C PHE A 30 10.95 45.14 34.24
N ARG A 31 12.19 45.51 34.63
CA ARG A 31 12.50 46.14 35.92
C ARG A 31 11.86 47.50 36.05
N LEU A 32 11.91 48.32 35.01
CA LEU A 32 11.24 49.63 34.98
C LEU A 32 9.72 49.48 35.16
N LEU A 33 9.08 48.50 34.55
CA LEU A 33 7.66 48.20 34.70
C LEU A 33 7.36 47.73 36.13
N THR A 34 8.20 46.86 36.69
CA THR A 34 8.06 46.36 38.05
C THR A 34 8.22 47.46 39.09
N ASP A 35 9.21 48.36 38.91
CA ASP A 35 9.43 49.51 39.78
C ASP A 35 8.32 50.56 39.65
N TYR A 36 7.81 50.78 38.43
CA TYR A 36 6.64 51.64 38.21
C TYR A 36 5.39 51.12 38.92
N VAL A 37 5.12 49.83 38.82
CA VAL A 37 4.03 49.19 39.53
C VAL A 37 4.24 49.26 41.04
N ALA A 38 5.46 49.00 41.53
CA ALA A 38 5.76 49.07 42.96
C ALA A 38 5.67 50.51 43.53
N GLN A 39 6.03 51.52 42.74
CA GLN A 39 5.91 52.91 43.15
C GLN A 39 4.50 53.47 43.08
N HIS A 40 3.61 52.87 42.24
CA HIS A 40 2.23 53.30 42.12
C HIS A 40 1.27 52.38 42.88
N ASP A 41 1.79 51.29 43.49
CA ASP A 41 1.03 50.38 44.36
C ASP A 41 0.99 50.84 45.84
N GLU A 42 1.39 52.12 46.13
CA GLU A 42 0.87 52.83 47.29
C GLU A 42 -0.60 53.20 47.02
N LEU A 43 -1.38 52.19 46.75
CA LEU A 43 -2.80 52.20 46.97
C LEU A 43 -2.98 52.45 48.46
N ASP A 44 -3.52 53.62 48.81
CA ASP A 44 -4.10 53.97 50.08
C ASP A 44 -4.86 52.73 50.60
N LEU A 45 -4.20 51.95 51.42
CA LEU A 45 -4.84 50.82 52.04
C LEU A 45 -5.87 51.41 53.01
N PRO A 46 -7.16 51.25 52.74
CA PRO A 46 -8.17 51.70 53.66
C PRO A 46 -7.92 51.11 55.04
N GLU A 47 -8.17 51.92 56.10
CA GLU A 47 -8.08 51.47 57.49
C GLU A 47 -8.60 50.07 57.69
N PRO A 48 -7.99 49.26 58.56
CA PRO A 48 -8.38 47.84 58.71
C PRO A 48 -9.87 47.74 58.97
N PRO A 49 -10.63 46.99 58.21
CA PRO A 49 -12.08 46.94 58.25
C PRO A 49 -12.54 46.53 59.66
N THR A 50 -13.58 47.17 60.10
CA THR A 50 -14.29 46.78 61.34
C THR A 50 -14.70 45.31 61.28
N GLU A 51 -14.86 44.62 62.41
CA GLU A 51 -15.19 43.18 62.43
C GLU A 51 -16.39 42.82 61.56
N ALA A 52 -17.39 43.71 61.43
CA ALA A 52 -18.53 43.54 60.56
C ALA A 52 -18.16 43.59 59.08
N GLU A 53 -17.31 44.57 58.64
CA GLU A 53 -16.82 44.74 57.28
C GLU A 53 -15.86 43.58 56.93
N ALA A 54 -15.08 43.10 57.90
CA ALA A 54 -14.23 41.90 57.70
C ALA A 54 -15.06 40.62 57.43
N GLY A 55 -16.25 40.54 58.02
CA GLY A 55 -17.24 39.49 57.77
C GLY A 55 -17.81 39.56 56.36
N GLU A 56 -18.23 40.73 55.92
CA GLU A 56 -18.72 40.94 54.55
C GLU A 56 -17.63 40.71 53.49
N TYR A 57 -16.47 41.22 53.70
CA TYR A 57 -15.28 40.96 52.81
C TYR A 57 -14.98 39.48 52.66
N ARG A 58 -15.02 38.72 53.76
CA ARG A 58 -14.81 37.25 53.72
C ARG A 58 -15.96 36.55 52.93
N ALA A 59 -17.21 37.03 53.08
CA ALA A 59 -18.35 36.50 52.35
C ALA A 59 -18.25 36.79 50.84
N VAL A 60 -17.90 38.04 50.48
CA VAL A 60 -17.65 38.43 49.06
C VAL A 60 -16.48 37.64 48.46
N LYS A 61 -15.39 37.52 49.20
CA LYS A 61 -14.20 36.72 48.73
C LYS A 61 -14.56 35.24 48.57
N ARG A 62 -15.39 34.67 49.46
CA ARG A 62 -15.88 33.31 49.31
C ARG A 62 -16.77 33.15 48.07
N ARG A 63 -17.69 34.10 47.86
CA ARG A 63 -18.56 34.13 46.65
C ARG A 63 -17.74 34.27 45.36
N ALA A 64 -16.78 35.19 45.35
CA ALA A 64 -15.88 35.39 44.20
C ALA A 64 -15.06 34.16 43.91
N ARG A 65 -14.50 33.50 44.95
CA ARG A 65 -13.78 32.23 44.80
C ARG A 65 -14.69 31.10 44.29
N ARG A 66 -15.93 31.02 44.75
CA ARG A 66 -16.92 30.04 44.32
C ARG A 66 -17.32 30.29 42.85
N SER A 67 -17.67 31.52 42.53
CA SER A 67 -17.99 31.93 41.15
C SER A 67 -16.83 31.62 40.19
N ARG A 68 -15.59 32.01 40.56
CA ARG A 68 -14.39 31.68 39.72
C ARG A 68 -14.21 30.20 39.54
N ARG A 69 -14.44 29.35 40.58
CA ARG A 69 -14.37 27.90 40.47
C ARG A 69 -15.45 27.33 39.56
N GLU A 70 -16.66 27.87 39.64
CA GLU A 70 -17.78 27.48 38.78
C GLU A 70 -17.52 27.88 37.32
N THR A 71 -16.98 29.08 37.07
CA THR A 71 -16.58 29.52 35.71
C THR A 71 -15.49 28.66 35.15
N VAL A 72 -14.47 28.35 35.95
CA VAL A 72 -13.37 27.43 35.51
C VAL A 72 -13.92 26.03 35.21
N ARG A 73 -14.80 25.49 36.08
CA ARG A 73 -15.43 24.19 35.83
C ARG A 73 -16.27 24.20 34.56
N LEU A 74 -17.05 25.26 34.34
CA LEU A 74 -17.83 25.41 33.12
C LEU A 74 -16.94 25.51 31.89
N ALA A 75 -15.88 26.32 31.94
CA ALA A 75 -14.91 26.43 30.84
C ALA A 75 -14.26 25.10 30.52
N VAL A 76 -13.80 24.36 31.53
CA VAL A 76 -13.23 23.01 31.35
C VAL A 76 -14.26 22.05 30.75
N ALA A 77 -15.51 22.07 31.29
CA ALA A 77 -16.57 21.21 30.76
C ALA A 77 -16.91 21.51 29.29
N VAL A 78 -17.00 22.80 28.93
CA VAL A 78 -17.25 23.24 27.55
C VAL A 78 -16.08 22.82 26.65
N THR A 79 -14.83 23.02 27.09
CA THR A 79 -13.65 22.61 26.34
C THR A 79 -13.63 21.09 26.14
N CYS A 80 -13.89 20.32 27.19
CA CYS A 80 -13.97 18.86 27.08
C CYS A 80 -15.10 18.43 26.14
N ALA A 81 -16.26 19.08 26.21
CA ALA A 81 -17.40 18.81 25.32
C ALA A 81 -17.05 19.10 23.85
N VAL A 82 -16.41 20.25 23.58
CA VAL A 82 -15.95 20.61 22.22
C VAL A 82 -14.92 19.60 21.69
N LEU A 83 -13.95 19.21 22.51
CA LEU A 83 -12.96 18.20 22.13
C LEU A 83 -13.62 16.83 21.90
N LEU A 84 -14.60 16.48 22.71
CA LEU A 84 -15.33 15.21 22.60
C LEU A 84 -16.19 15.18 21.33
N ILE A 85 -16.91 16.29 21.05
CA ILE A 85 -17.67 16.46 19.81
C ILE A 85 -16.73 16.42 18.60
N GLY A 86 -15.60 17.14 18.65
CA GLY A 86 -14.58 17.10 17.61
C GLY A 86 -14.09 15.70 17.34
N ARG A 87 -13.77 14.95 18.40
CA ARG A 87 -13.31 13.56 18.28
C ARG A 87 -14.39 12.59 17.79
N LEU A 88 -15.62 12.71 18.28
CA LEU A 88 -16.69 11.74 17.99
C LEU A 88 -17.43 12.02 16.68
N LEU A 89 -17.52 13.27 16.25
CA LEU A 89 -18.27 13.64 15.05
C LEU A 89 -17.37 14.15 13.93
N LEU A 90 -16.52 15.12 14.21
CA LEU A 90 -15.71 15.76 13.17
C LEU A 90 -14.60 14.83 12.64
N TRP A 91 -13.96 14.09 13.53
CA TRP A 91 -12.89 13.16 13.18
C TRP A 91 -13.36 12.01 12.26
N PRO A 92 -14.44 11.25 12.57
CA PRO A 92 -14.96 10.27 11.64
C PRO A 92 -15.37 10.85 10.29
N LEU A 93 -16.00 12.03 10.29
CA LEU A 93 -16.39 12.72 9.05
C LEU A 93 -15.19 13.10 8.20
N LEU A 94 -14.12 13.63 8.81
CA LEU A 94 -12.91 13.96 8.08
C LEU A 94 -12.23 12.70 7.53
N ASN A 95 -12.14 11.62 8.32
CA ASN A 95 -11.62 10.35 7.84
C ASN A 95 -12.47 9.73 6.73
N GLN A 96 -13.80 9.94 6.78
CA GLN A 96 -14.71 9.37 5.78
C GLN A 96 -14.67 10.12 4.45
N PHE A 97 -14.52 11.44 4.46
CA PHE A 97 -14.75 12.26 3.27
C PHE A 97 -13.53 13.03 2.78
N PHE A 98 -12.59 13.37 3.66
CA PHE A 98 -11.49 14.26 3.32
C PHE A 98 -10.17 13.54 3.07
N PHE A 99 -9.85 12.51 3.85
CA PHE A 99 -8.59 11.79 3.74
C PHE A 99 -8.77 10.51 2.93
N TYR A 100 -7.66 9.94 2.46
CA TYR A 100 -7.67 8.61 1.87
C TYR A 100 -8.24 7.61 2.89
N ASN A 101 -9.26 6.89 2.48
CA ASN A 101 -9.94 5.91 3.31
C ASN A 101 -9.84 4.52 2.65
N PRO A 102 -8.98 3.62 3.17
CA PRO A 102 -8.78 2.31 2.59
C PRO A 102 -10.06 1.47 2.46
N GLN A 103 -11.02 1.68 3.37
CA GLN A 103 -12.29 0.95 3.32
C GLN A 103 -13.22 1.49 2.23
N ARG A 104 -13.30 2.81 2.07
CA ARG A 104 -14.10 3.45 1.02
C ARG A 104 -13.54 3.15 -0.38
N GLU A 105 -12.23 3.12 -0.52
CA GLU A 105 -11.55 2.85 -1.78
C GLU A 105 -11.41 1.35 -2.08
N ASN A 106 -12.07 0.48 -1.30
CA ASN A 106 -12.00 -0.98 -1.47
C ASN A 106 -10.56 -1.50 -1.62
N LEU A 107 -9.67 -1.04 -0.73
CA LEU A 107 -8.24 -1.33 -0.81
C LEU A 107 -7.95 -2.83 -0.94
N GLU A 108 -8.73 -3.69 -0.28
CA GLU A 108 -8.58 -5.15 -0.36
C GLU A 108 -8.69 -5.65 -1.81
N GLN A 109 -9.74 -5.25 -2.50
CA GLN A 109 -9.95 -5.63 -3.89
C GLN A 109 -8.91 -4.99 -4.81
N ALA A 110 -8.61 -3.70 -4.59
CA ALA A 110 -7.60 -2.99 -5.38
C ALA A 110 -6.22 -3.66 -5.25
N MET A 111 -5.84 -4.10 -4.05
CA MET A 111 -4.58 -4.79 -3.82
C MET A 111 -4.56 -6.21 -4.40
N ALA A 112 -5.70 -6.91 -4.40
CA ALA A 112 -5.80 -8.20 -5.06
C ALA A 112 -5.60 -8.06 -6.58
N VAL A 113 -6.26 -7.08 -7.22
CA VAL A 113 -6.08 -6.78 -8.64
C VAL A 113 -4.66 -6.30 -8.95
N TYR A 114 -4.12 -5.39 -8.14
CA TYR A 114 -2.77 -4.87 -8.31
C TYR A 114 -1.73 -5.99 -8.22
N SER A 115 -1.84 -6.87 -7.22
CA SER A 115 -0.92 -8.00 -7.10
C SER A 115 -1.07 -9.01 -8.24
N SER A 116 -2.28 -9.25 -8.73
CA SER A 116 -2.51 -10.08 -9.92
C SER A 116 -1.82 -9.50 -11.15
N LEU A 117 -1.84 -8.18 -11.33
CA LEU A 117 -1.20 -7.52 -12.48
C LEU A 117 0.32 -7.52 -12.43
N PHE A 118 0.93 -7.36 -11.25
CA PHE A 118 2.34 -7.02 -11.15
C PHE A 118 3.20 -8.00 -10.35
N PHE A 119 2.61 -8.96 -9.62
CA PHE A 119 3.36 -9.88 -8.76
C PHE A 119 3.26 -11.33 -9.23
N PRO A 120 4.19 -11.79 -10.07
CA PRO A 120 4.11 -13.12 -10.68
C PRO A 120 4.18 -14.27 -9.68
N THR A 121 4.74 -14.06 -8.49
CA THR A 121 4.93 -15.10 -7.48
C THR A 121 4.10 -14.89 -6.23
N ARG A 122 3.40 -13.75 -6.13
CA ARG A 122 2.63 -13.36 -4.94
C ARG A 122 1.24 -12.88 -5.32
N SER A 123 0.26 -13.18 -4.49
CA SER A 123 -1.07 -12.62 -4.62
C SER A 123 -1.57 -12.09 -3.29
N CYS A 124 -2.33 -10.99 -3.31
CA CYS A 124 -3.01 -10.48 -2.13
C CYS A 124 -4.31 -11.26 -1.92
N SER A 125 -4.43 -11.93 -0.78
CA SER A 125 -5.63 -12.70 -0.41
C SER A 125 -6.49 -11.98 0.62
N GLY A 126 -6.08 -10.81 1.10
CA GLY A 126 -6.84 -9.98 2.02
C GLY A 126 -6.08 -8.73 2.41
N ALA A 127 -6.81 -7.65 2.68
CA ALA A 127 -6.28 -6.42 3.23
C ALA A 127 -7.14 -5.96 4.41
N TYR A 128 -6.52 -5.62 5.51
CA TYR A 128 -7.16 -5.10 6.71
C TYR A 128 -6.64 -3.72 6.97
N ALA A 129 -7.55 -2.78 7.18
CA ALA A 129 -7.20 -1.41 7.52
C ALA A 129 -7.85 -1.02 8.85
N GLU A 130 -7.04 -0.58 9.81
CA GLU A 130 -7.46 -0.11 11.12
C GLU A 130 -7.19 1.39 11.24
N ASN A 131 -8.20 2.16 11.63
CA ASN A 131 -8.05 3.58 11.86
C ASN A 131 -7.34 3.82 13.20
N THR A 132 -6.14 4.37 13.17
CA THR A 132 -5.32 4.68 14.34
C THR A 132 -5.34 6.16 14.70
N GLY A 133 -5.91 7.02 13.83
CA GLY A 133 -5.93 8.45 14.07
C GLY A 133 -6.61 9.28 12.99
N LEU A 134 -6.56 10.59 13.14
CA LEU A 134 -7.06 11.51 12.13
C LEU A 134 -6.18 11.41 10.88
N GLY A 135 -6.76 10.93 9.76
CA GLY A 135 -6.03 10.66 8.53
C GLY A 135 -4.94 9.59 8.67
N ARG A 136 -5.05 8.68 9.67
CA ARG A 136 -4.05 7.64 9.91
C ARG A 136 -4.71 6.27 9.96
N TRP A 137 -4.15 5.36 9.16
CA TRP A 137 -4.56 3.97 9.12
C TRP A 137 -3.33 3.07 9.14
N GLU A 138 -3.42 1.98 9.85
CA GLU A 138 -2.50 0.85 9.70
C GLU A 138 -3.14 -0.14 8.73
N VAL A 139 -2.36 -0.56 7.74
CA VAL A 139 -2.79 -1.49 6.70
C VAL A 139 -1.99 -2.78 6.84
N THR A 140 -2.67 -3.90 6.88
CA THR A 140 -2.04 -5.22 6.87
C THR A 140 -2.53 -5.98 5.65
N LEU A 141 -1.62 -6.32 4.74
CA LEU A 141 -1.90 -7.18 3.59
C LEU A 141 -1.57 -8.63 3.93
N GLN A 142 -2.46 -9.52 3.56
CA GLN A 142 -2.20 -10.96 3.57
C GLN A 142 -1.75 -11.38 2.17
N MET A 143 -0.44 -11.56 2.02
CA MET A 143 0.15 -11.99 0.76
C MET A 143 0.35 -13.51 0.77
N GLY A 144 -0.08 -14.15 -0.30
CA GLY A 144 0.21 -15.54 -0.58
C GLY A 144 1.37 -15.67 -1.52
N ASP A 145 2.27 -16.61 -1.26
CA ASP A 145 3.41 -16.90 -2.13
C ASP A 145 3.18 -18.24 -2.86
N TRP A 146 3.32 -18.23 -4.19
CA TRP A 146 3.12 -19.41 -5.05
C TRP A 146 4.40 -20.23 -5.18
N THR A 147 5.00 -20.61 -4.09
CA THR A 147 6.17 -21.49 -4.16
C THR A 147 5.77 -22.96 -4.03
N GLY A 148 5.89 -23.70 -5.12
CA GLY A 148 5.81 -25.16 -5.10
C GLY A 148 4.51 -25.75 -4.54
N GLY A 149 3.34 -25.31 -5.02
CA GLY A 149 2.06 -25.92 -4.70
C GLY A 149 1.34 -25.45 -3.45
N GLY A 150 1.83 -24.42 -2.78
CA GLY A 150 1.13 -23.84 -1.62
C GLY A 150 1.43 -22.37 -1.41
N ARG A 151 0.42 -21.62 -1.00
CA ARG A 151 0.61 -20.24 -0.55
C ARG A 151 1.27 -20.24 0.83
N ARG A 152 2.40 -19.57 0.97
CA ARG A 152 2.89 -19.18 2.28
C ARG A 152 2.31 -17.82 2.64
N PRO A 153 1.46 -17.72 3.65
CA PRO A 153 0.95 -16.43 4.07
C PRO A 153 2.10 -15.59 4.61
N ALA A 154 2.33 -14.44 4.00
CA ALA A 154 3.18 -13.40 4.53
C ALA A 154 2.28 -12.21 4.90
N ARG A 155 2.55 -11.59 6.03
CA ARG A 155 1.90 -10.33 6.40
C ARG A 155 2.83 -9.20 6.01
N MET A 156 2.30 -8.25 5.26
CA MET A 156 3.02 -7.03 4.90
C MET A 156 2.33 -5.86 5.56
N GLN A 157 3.11 -4.98 6.14
CA GLN A 157 2.62 -3.80 6.82
C GLN A 157 2.67 -2.59 5.89
N GLY A 158 1.66 -1.77 6.01
CA GLY A 158 1.58 -0.48 5.34
C GLY A 158 0.90 0.54 6.25
N ALA A 159 0.99 1.79 5.90
CA ALA A 159 0.36 2.87 6.62
C ALA A 159 -0.23 3.89 5.64
N VAL A 160 -1.35 4.47 6.04
CA VAL A 160 -1.87 5.68 5.42
C VAL A 160 -1.61 6.85 6.34
N HIS A 161 -1.08 7.91 5.79
CA HIS A 161 -0.88 9.18 6.48
C HIS A 161 -1.49 10.31 5.66
N LEU A 162 -2.71 10.72 6.02
CA LEU A 162 -3.57 11.68 5.31
C LEU A 162 -4.00 11.16 3.94
N TRP A 163 -3.20 11.36 2.91
CA TRP A 163 -3.43 10.91 1.53
C TRP A 163 -2.38 9.92 1.05
N ASP A 164 -1.27 9.79 1.75
CA ASP A 164 -0.13 8.97 1.35
C ASP A 164 -0.30 7.54 1.88
N LEU A 165 -0.35 6.57 0.96
CA LEU A 165 -0.35 5.14 1.24
C LEU A 165 1.04 4.58 0.98
N SER A 166 1.69 4.08 2.00
CA SER A 166 3.02 3.50 1.93
C SER A 166 3.05 2.07 2.43
N PHE A 167 3.91 1.27 1.84
CA PHE A 167 4.18 -0.10 2.26
C PHE A 167 5.65 -0.28 2.58
N GLU A 168 5.97 -1.29 3.39
CA GLU A 168 7.34 -1.70 3.66
C GLU A 168 8.06 -2.11 2.36
N ASP A 169 9.38 -1.97 2.32
CA ASP A 169 10.21 -2.30 1.15
C ASP A 169 9.97 -3.72 0.63
N ALA A 170 9.71 -4.67 1.52
CA ALA A 170 9.38 -6.05 1.19
C ALA A 170 8.16 -6.22 0.26
N PHE A 171 7.24 -5.24 0.22
CA PHE A 171 6.13 -5.24 -0.72
C PHE A 171 6.64 -5.15 -2.17
N TRP A 172 7.61 -4.29 -2.41
CA TRP A 172 8.16 -4.03 -3.75
C TRP A 172 9.06 -5.16 -4.26
N GLU A 173 9.56 -6.03 -3.38
CA GLU A 173 10.29 -7.23 -3.76
C GLU A 173 9.43 -8.26 -4.52
N GLY A 174 8.10 -8.11 -4.49
CA GLY A 174 7.16 -8.91 -5.27
C GLY A 174 7.15 -8.58 -6.76
N TYR A 175 7.67 -7.42 -7.17
CA TYR A 175 7.81 -7.08 -8.58
C TYR A 175 8.71 -8.08 -9.28
N CYS A 176 8.30 -8.50 -10.47
CA CYS A 176 9.14 -9.33 -11.32
C CYS A 176 10.42 -8.57 -11.65
N PRO A 177 11.60 -9.08 -11.30
CA PRO A 177 12.86 -8.44 -11.72
C PRO A 177 12.90 -8.42 -13.25
N VAL A 178 12.92 -7.24 -13.82
CA VAL A 178 12.94 -7.00 -15.28
C VAL A 178 14.02 -7.80 -15.99
N ASN A 179 15.12 -8.05 -15.28
CA ASN A 179 16.31 -8.77 -15.79
C ASN A 179 16.12 -10.28 -15.94
N GLN A 180 15.01 -10.86 -15.46
CA GLN A 180 14.77 -12.31 -15.55
C GLN A 180 13.92 -12.70 -16.77
N TRP A 181 13.24 -11.73 -17.40
CA TRP A 181 12.42 -12.00 -18.57
C TRP A 181 13.17 -11.65 -19.86
N LYS A 182 13.14 -12.59 -20.81
CA LYS A 182 13.44 -12.24 -22.19
C LYS A 182 12.14 -12.11 -22.97
N SER A 183 12.02 -11.00 -23.69
CA SER A 183 10.98 -10.83 -24.69
C SER A 183 11.42 -11.54 -25.99
N ALA A 184 10.47 -12.05 -26.75
CA ALA A 184 10.72 -12.46 -28.13
C ALA A 184 11.25 -11.22 -28.89
N GLY A 185 12.46 -11.31 -29.43
CA GLY A 185 13.10 -10.17 -30.10
C GLY A 185 14.25 -9.49 -29.35
N ASP A 186 14.38 -9.70 -28.05
CA ASP A 186 15.54 -9.23 -27.29
C ASP A 186 16.82 -9.99 -27.73
N GLY A 187 17.59 -9.39 -28.61
CA GLY A 187 18.90 -9.92 -29.05
C GLY A 187 19.97 -9.98 -27.95
N GLY A 188 19.60 -9.85 -26.68
CA GLY A 188 20.52 -9.90 -25.56
C GLY A 188 21.07 -11.30 -25.28
N GLU A 189 22.33 -11.40 -24.85
CA GLU A 189 22.95 -12.66 -24.42
C GLU A 189 22.20 -13.24 -23.21
N TYR A 190 21.91 -14.55 -23.31
CA TYR A 190 21.33 -15.29 -22.18
C TYR A 190 22.27 -15.30 -21.00
N ALA A 191 21.74 -15.16 -19.79
CA ALA A 191 22.50 -15.57 -18.62
C ALA A 191 22.88 -17.05 -18.77
N PRO A 192 24.15 -17.44 -18.53
CA PRO A 192 24.60 -18.82 -18.70
C PRO A 192 23.72 -19.79 -17.91
N GLY A 193 23.30 -20.89 -18.53
CA GLY A 193 22.59 -22.00 -17.88
C GLY A 193 21.07 -21.89 -17.88
N GLN A 194 20.48 -21.12 -18.78
CA GLN A 194 19.02 -20.88 -18.84
C GLN A 194 18.40 -21.31 -20.20
N SER A 195 19.03 -22.22 -20.94
CA SER A 195 18.34 -22.83 -22.06
C SER A 195 17.25 -23.80 -21.56
N PRO A 196 16.14 -23.96 -22.31
CA PRO A 196 15.09 -24.91 -21.92
C PRO A 196 15.63 -26.33 -21.69
N ALA A 197 16.62 -26.76 -22.48
CA ALA A 197 17.25 -28.06 -22.34
C ALA A 197 18.02 -28.21 -21.01
N GLU A 198 18.75 -27.18 -20.59
CA GLU A 198 19.47 -27.18 -19.31
C GLU A 198 18.50 -27.10 -18.12
N ALA A 199 17.43 -26.31 -18.22
CA ALA A 199 16.37 -26.27 -17.21
C ALA A 199 15.70 -27.64 -17.08
N ALA A 200 15.34 -28.28 -18.20
CA ALA A 200 14.77 -29.63 -18.22
C ALA A 200 15.72 -30.66 -17.60
N LYS A 201 17.03 -30.55 -17.85
CA LYS A 201 18.00 -31.44 -17.24
C LYS A 201 18.05 -31.29 -15.73
N LYS A 202 18.12 -30.05 -15.22
CA LYS A 202 18.11 -29.77 -13.77
C LYS A 202 16.83 -30.26 -13.11
N LEU A 203 15.67 -30.07 -13.76
CA LEU A 203 14.39 -30.55 -13.26
C LEU A 203 14.35 -32.07 -13.13
N ARG A 204 14.89 -32.81 -14.09
CA ARG A 204 14.97 -34.30 -14.05
C ARG A 204 15.89 -34.83 -12.96
N GLU A 205 16.79 -34.02 -12.44
CA GLU A 205 17.67 -34.37 -11.31
C GLU A 205 16.99 -34.20 -9.96
N LEU A 206 15.82 -33.52 -9.92
CA LEU A 206 15.06 -33.31 -8.69
C LEU A 206 14.22 -34.55 -8.32
N PRO A 207 14.02 -34.81 -7.02
CA PRO A 207 13.16 -35.89 -6.58
C PRO A 207 11.69 -35.69 -6.99
N ASP A 208 10.99 -36.79 -7.29
CA ASP A 208 9.58 -36.76 -7.73
C ASP A 208 8.60 -36.14 -6.73
N TYR A 209 8.97 -36.11 -5.46
CA TYR A 209 8.19 -35.48 -4.39
C TYR A 209 8.44 -33.97 -4.27
N THR A 210 9.15 -33.37 -5.19
CA THR A 210 9.34 -31.93 -5.29
C THR A 210 8.27 -31.29 -6.13
N GLN A 211 7.97 -30.05 -5.80
CA GLN A 211 7.24 -29.13 -6.70
C GLN A 211 8.10 -27.93 -6.98
N GLY A 212 8.08 -27.48 -8.23
CA GLY A 212 8.82 -26.31 -8.68
C GLY A 212 7.90 -25.25 -9.26
N VAL A 213 8.42 -24.04 -9.32
CA VAL A 213 7.88 -22.96 -10.13
C VAL A 213 8.90 -22.65 -11.21
N LEU A 214 8.48 -22.70 -12.44
CA LEU A 214 9.30 -22.46 -13.63
C LEU A 214 8.81 -21.16 -14.29
N CYS A 215 9.74 -20.27 -14.58
CA CYS A 215 9.52 -19.09 -15.39
C CYS A 215 9.93 -19.42 -16.84
N LEU A 216 9.04 -19.19 -17.78
CA LEU A 216 9.23 -19.48 -19.20
C LEU A 216 9.02 -18.23 -20.05
N SER A 217 9.84 -18.06 -21.10
CA SER A 217 9.57 -17.11 -22.17
C SER A 217 9.36 -17.87 -23.49
N PHE A 218 8.50 -17.35 -24.32
CA PHE A 218 8.20 -17.91 -25.62
C PHE A 218 9.11 -17.34 -26.71
N ASP A 219 9.28 -18.06 -27.82
CA ASP A 219 10.04 -17.62 -28.99
C ASP A 219 9.33 -16.52 -29.76
N ARG A 220 8.00 -16.48 -29.64
CA ARG A 220 7.09 -15.44 -30.12
C ARG A 220 5.98 -15.21 -29.11
N ASP A 221 5.29 -14.13 -29.23
CA ASP A 221 4.10 -13.90 -28.43
C ASP A 221 3.00 -14.90 -28.82
N LEU A 222 2.39 -15.54 -27.82
CA LEU A 222 1.30 -16.47 -28.01
C LEU A 222 -0.03 -15.75 -27.77
N SER A 223 -1.03 -16.00 -28.60
CA SER A 223 -2.41 -15.65 -28.28
C SER A 223 -2.90 -16.41 -27.05
N MET A 224 -3.92 -15.91 -26.36
CA MET A 224 -4.47 -16.59 -25.19
C MET A 224 -5.07 -17.96 -25.55
N ALA A 225 -5.56 -18.16 -26.76
CA ALA A 225 -6.03 -19.45 -27.25
C ALA A 225 -4.87 -20.45 -27.45
N GLU A 226 -3.75 -19.99 -28.01
CA GLU A 226 -2.54 -20.83 -28.15
C GLU A 226 -1.96 -21.20 -26.78
N LEU A 227 -1.91 -20.24 -25.83
CA LEU A 227 -1.49 -20.51 -24.46
C LEU A 227 -2.42 -21.53 -23.78
N ALA A 228 -3.72 -21.36 -23.89
CA ALA A 228 -4.69 -22.32 -23.34
C ALA A 228 -4.50 -23.71 -23.91
N GLY A 229 -4.33 -23.83 -25.24
CA GLY A 229 -4.05 -25.10 -25.91
C GLY A 229 -2.72 -25.75 -25.46
N LEU A 230 -1.68 -24.96 -25.28
CA LEU A 230 -0.41 -25.43 -24.73
C LEU A 230 -0.59 -25.98 -23.31
N MET A 231 -1.35 -25.29 -22.46
CA MET A 231 -1.58 -25.73 -21.07
C MET A 231 -2.54 -26.92 -20.99
N ASP A 232 -3.48 -27.07 -21.92
CA ASP A 232 -4.35 -28.24 -22.01
C ASP A 232 -3.57 -29.51 -22.40
N ALA A 233 -2.44 -29.39 -23.11
CA ALA A 233 -1.52 -30.49 -23.34
C ALA A 233 -0.72 -30.90 -22.08
N HIS A 234 -0.70 -30.03 -21.04
CA HIS A 234 0.01 -30.25 -19.78
C HIS A 234 -0.94 -30.07 -18.57
N PRO A 235 -1.96 -30.93 -18.41
CA PRO A 235 -3.04 -30.72 -17.45
C PRO A 235 -2.61 -30.82 -15.98
N ASP A 236 -1.48 -31.43 -15.69
CA ASP A 236 -0.89 -31.53 -14.34
C ASP A 236 -0.11 -30.28 -13.92
N LEU A 237 0.07 -29.33 -14.84
CA LEU A 237 0.71 -28.07 -14.59
C LEU A 237 -0.33 -26.97 -14.29
N ARG A 238 0.06 -26.07 -13.42
CA ARG A 238 -0.74 -24.90 -13.08
C ARG A 238 -0.07 -23.62 -13.53
N VAL A 239 -0.80 -22.80 -14.31
CA VAL A 239 -0.37 -21.43 -14.61
C VAL A 239 -0.52 -20.58 -13.37
N CYS A 240 0.60 -20.06 -12.87
CA CYS A 240 0.61 -19.16 -11.74
C CYS A 240 0.44 -17.71 -12.18
N TRP A 241 1.05 -17.34 -13.29
CA TRP A 241 0.98 -15.97 -13.81
C TRP A 241 1.38 -15.93 -15.29
N VAL A 242 0.74 -15.07 -16.07
CA VAL A 242 0.97 -14.87 -17.49
C VAL A 242 1.52 -13.47 -17.71
N LYS A 243 2.71 -13.35 -18.30
CA LYS A 243 3.25 -12.06 -18.74
C LYS A 243 2.61 -11.65 -20.06
N VAL A 244 2.07 -10.44 -20.10
CA VAL A 244 1.36 -9.91 -21.27
C VAL A 244 2.14 -8.77 -21.91
N ARG A 245 2.13 -8.71 -23.23
CA ARG A 245 2.62 -7.56 -24.00
C ARG A 245 1.61 -6.43 -23.93
N THR A 246 2.04 -5.26 -23.46
CA THR A 246 1.20 -4.06 -23.30
C THR A 246 1.67 -2.86 -24.13
N LEU A 247 2.71 -3.05 -24.98
CA LEU A 247 3.32 -2.01 -25.78
C LEU A 247 4.00 -2.59 -27.01
N GLU A 248 4.08 -1.83 -28.10
CA GLU A 248 4.95 -2.15 -29.23
C GLU A 248 6.44 -2.01 -28.85
N GLY A 249 7.26 -2.97 -29.28
CA GLY A 249 8.69 -3.00 -29.02
C GLY A 249 9.04 -3.47 -27.61
N ASP A 250 10.30 -3.24 -27.19
CA ASP A 250 10.86 -3.73 -25.92
C ASP A 250 10.78 -2.70 -24.80
N GLY A 251 9.97 -1.66 -24.96
CA GLY A 251 9.73 -0.63 -23.95
C GLY A 251 8.81 -1.09 -22.83
N PHE A 252 8.92 -0.41 -21.67
CA PHE A 252 8.02 -0.63 -20.53
C PHE A 252 7.14 0.62 -20.35
N LEU A 253 5.83 0.46 -20.54
CA LEU A 253 4.84 1.46 -20.11
C LEU A 253 4.49 1.30 -18.64
N LEU A 254 4.40 0.05 -18.22
CA LEU A 254 4.13 -0.40 -16.87
C LEU A 254 5.29 -1.28 -16.40
N PRO A 255 5.47 -1.52 -15.10
CA PRO A 255 6.24 -2.66 -14.63
C PRO A 255 5.82 -3.92 -15.41
N PRO A 256 6.63 -4.99 -15.46
CA PRO A 256 6.23 -6.23 -16.13
C PRO A 256 4.81 -6.58 -15.74
N THR A 257 3.91 -6.53 -16.73
CA THR A 257 2.47 -6.59 -16.51
C THR A 257 1.96 -7.95 -16.97
N GLY A 258 1.05 -8.51 -16.22
CA GLY A 258 0.46 -9.79 -16.53
C GLY A 258 -0.79 -10.04 -15.71
N PHE A 259 -1.12 -11.30 -15.50
CA PHE A 259 -2.26 -11.67 -14.66
C PHE A 259 -2.12 -13.08 -14.08
N GLU A 260 -2.76 -13.29 -12.92
CA GLU A 260 -2.94 -14.59 -12.30
C GLU A 260 -4.29 -15.18 -12.77
N PRO A 261 -4.32 -16.26 -13.59
CA PRO A 261 -5.57 -16.77 -14.16
C PRO A 261 -6.59 -17.28 -13.15
N ASP A 262 -6.09 -17.85 -12.03
CA ASP A 262 -6.91 -18.40 -10.95
C ASP A 262 -6.84 -17.56 -9.67
N GLY A 263 -6.47 -16.27 -9.79
CA GLY A 263 -6.31 -15.38 -8.66
C GLY A 263 -7.62 -15.17 -7.90
N PHE A 264 -7.54 -15.13 -6.58
CA PHE A 264 -8.69 -14.75 -5.78
C PHE A 264 -8.82 -13.22 -5.74
N ILE A 265 -9.95 -12.71 -6.23
CA ILE A 265 -10.30 -11.28 -6.13
C ILE A 265 -11.57 -11.19 -5.28
N PRO A 266 -11.53 -10.50 -4.13
CA PRO A 266 -12.69 -10.32 -3.26
C PRO A 266 -13.83 -9.62 -3.99
N ASP A 267 -15.04 -10.14 -3.90
CA ASP A 267 -16.24 -9.49 -4.40
C ASP A 267 -16.82 -8.58 -3.32
N THR A 268 -16.81 -7.29 -3.55
CA THR A 268 -17.37 -6.29 -2.62
C THR A 268 -18.88 -6.10 -2.75
N GLY A 269 -19.51 -6.72 -3.72
CA GLY A 269 -20.98 -6.75 -3.89
C GLY A 269 -21.59 -5.52 -4.55
N ASP A 270 -20.86 -4.46 -4.77
CA ASP A 270 -21.36 -3.15 -5.25
C ASP A 270 -21.58 -3.07 -6.78
N GLY A 271 -22.22 -4.09 -7.39
CA GLY A 271 -22.41 -4.16 -8.83
C GLY A 271 -21.13 -4.45 -9.62
N MET A 272 -20.09 -4.94 -8.94
CA MET A 272 -18.78 -5.18 -9.53
C MET A 272 -18.85 -6.26 -10.61
N ARG A 273 -19.65 -7.31 -10.40
CA ARG A 273 -19.86 -8.40 -11.39
C ARG A 273 -20.52 -7.93 -12.68
N GLU A 274 -21.38 -6.92 -12.57
CA GLU A 274 -22.02 -6.32 -13.74
C GLU A 274 -21.08 -5.41 -14.52
N ARG A 275 -20.23 -4.67 -13.77
CA ARG A 275 -19.30 -3.71 -14.34
C ARG A 275 -18.04 -4.36 -14.92
N TYR A 276 -17.55 -5.43 -14.27
CA TYR A 276 -16.38 -6.19 -14.65
C TYR A 276 -16.70 -7.68 -14.65
N PRO A 277 -17.42 -8.17 -15.66
CA PRO A 277 -17.96 -9.54 -15.67
C PRO A 277 -16.87 -10.62 -15.63
N TRP A 278 -15.66 -10.31 -16.10
CA TRP A 278 -14.54 -11.24 -16.17
C TRP A 278 -13.50 -11.04 -15.06
N LEU A 279 -13.77 -10.15 -14.09
CA LEU A 279 -12.81 -9.86 -13.01
C LEU A 279 -12.64 -11.03 -12.04
N PHE A 280 -13.65 -11.90 -11.89
CA PHE A 280 -13.73 -12.95 -10.89
C PHE A 280 -13.53 -14.34 -11.48
N PRO A 281 -12.29 -14.90 -11.44
CA PRO A 281 -11.98 -16.19 -12.10
C PRO A 281 -12.85 -17.36 -11.67
N GLU A 282 -13.33 -17.37 -10.41
CA GLU A 282 -14.14 -18.45 -9.88
C GLU A 282 -15.46 -18.65 -10.62
N GLN A 283 -15.97 -17.63 -11.31
CA GLN A 283 -17.22 -17.67 -12.09
C GLN A 283 -17.04 -18.33 -13.45
N HIS A 284 -15.80 -18.38 -13.94
CA HIS A 284 -15.43 -18.79 -15.31
C HIS A 284 -14.63 -20.09 -15.34
N ARG A 285 -14.50 -20.79 -14.21
CA ARG A 285 -13.72 -22.04 -14.11
C ARG A 285 -14.21 -23.15 -15.03
N GLU A 286 -15.51 -23.16 -15.31
CA GLU A 286 -16.16 -24.17 -16.15
C GLU A 286 -16.36 -23.71 -17.59
N ASP A 287 -15.89 -22.50 -17.95
CA ASP A 287 -16.02 -22.00 -19.30
C ASP A 287 -15.17 -22.83 -20.25
N ALA A 288 -15.78 -23.24 -21.35
CA ALA A 288 -15.12 -24.10 -22.34
C ALA A 288 -13.99 -23.39 -23.10
N ASP A 289 -14.05 -22.05 -23.20
CA ASP A 289 -13.05 -21.23 -23.88
C ASP A 289 -12.18 -20.49 -22.87
N ARG A 290 -11.13 -21.16 -22.39
CA ARG A 290 -10.12 -20.57 -21.51
C ARG A 290 -9.39 -19.38 -22.14
N GLY A 291 -9.15 -19.44 -23.45
CA GLY A 291 -8.46 -18.36 -24.14
C GLY A 291 -9.27 -17.07 -24.09
N ALA A 292 -10.56 -17.15 -24.37
CA ALA A 292 -11.45 -16.00 -24.26
C ALA A 292 -11.57 -15.49 -22.81
N PHE A 293 -11.62 -16.40 -21.84
CA PHE A 293 -11.58 -15.99 -20.42
C PHE A 293 -10.31 -15.22 -20.09
N TYR A 294 -9.13 -15.74 -20.40
CA TYR A 294 -7.84 -15.09 -20.11
C TYR A 294 -7.74 -13.69 -20.71
N GLU A 295 -8.19 -13.56 -21.97
CA GLU A 295 -8.18 -12.28 -22.66
C GLU A 295 -9.09 -11.24 -21.98
N ASN A 296 -10.32 -11.61 -21.66
CA ASN A 296 -11.30 -10.71 -21.06
C ASN A 296 -10.96 -10.41 -19.59
N HIS A 297 -10.45 -11.39 -18.85
CA HIS A 297 -10.00 -11.22 -17.47
C HIS A 297 -8.90 -10.16 -17.39
N PHE A 298 -7.86 -10.26 -18.22
CA PHE A 298 -6.79 -9.26 -18.23
C PHE A 298 -7.30 -7.86 -18.55
N LYS A 299 -8.21 -7.73 -19.53
CA LYS A 299 -8.83 -6.43 -19.86
C LYS A 299 -9.62 -5.86 -18.68
N ASP A 300 -10.36 -6.69 -17.95
CA ASP A 300 -11.14 -6.23 -16.79
C ASP A 300 -10.26 -5.86 -15.60
N LEU A 301 -9.11 -6.51 -15.40
CA LEU A 301 -8.11 -6.08 -14.42
C LEU A 301 -7.61 -4.66 -14.71
N LEU A 302 -7.28 -4.36 -15.98
CA LEU A 302 -6.83 -3.02 -16.38
C LEU A 302 -7.95 -1.97 -16.21
N ARG A 303 -9.18 -2.29 -16.64
CA ARG A 303 -10.35 -1.40 -16.49
C ARG A 303 -10.62 -1.09 -15.02
N TYR A 304 -10.58 -2.10 -14.19
CA TYR A 304 -10.74 -1.92 -12.75
C TYR A 304 -9.71 -0.94 -12.18
N MET A 305 -8.42 -1.13 -12.48
CA MET A 305 -7.37 -0.23 -11.98
C MET A 305 -7.52 1.20 -12.50
N MET A 306 -8.00 1.40 -13.73
CA MET A 306 -8.30 2.74 -14.26
C MET A 306 -9.41 3.44 -13.47
N ASP A 307 -10.36 2.71 -12.94
CA ASP A 307 -11.43 3.27 -12.13
C ASP A 307 -11.00 3.55 -10.68
N GLN A 308 -9.90 2.94 -10.20
CA GLN A 308 -9.31 3.12 -8.86
C GLN A 308 -8.29 4.27 -8.83
N LYS A 309 -8.63 5.43 -9.38
CA LYS A 309 -7.70 6.57 -9.59
C LYS A 309 -6.93 6.98 -8.35
N GLN A 310 -7.62 7.05 -7.20
CA GLN A 310 -6.99 7.48 -5.95
C GLN A 310 -5.98 6.43 -5.46
N THR A 311 -6.37 5.16 -5.43
CA THR A 311 -5.48 4.08 -4.99
C THR A 311 -4.29 3.93 -5.93
N VAL A 312 -4.50 4.06 -7.26
CA VAL A 312 -3.41 4.01 -8.26
C VAL A 312 -2.43 5.15 -8.04
N TRP A 313 -2.92 6.36 -7.77
CA TRP A 313 -2.07 7.50 -7.46
C TRP A 313 -1.23 7.27 -6.21
N GLU A 314 -1.85 6.77 -5.13
CA GLU A 314 -1.18 6.53 -3.85
C GLU A 314 -0.15 5.38 -3.92
N LEU A 315 -0.38 4.39 -4.77
CA LEU A 315 0.58 3.31 -4.98
C LEU A 315 1.84 3.75 -5.74
N GLY A 316 1.81 4.89 -6.46
CA GLY A 316 2.98 5.48 -7.13
C GLY A 316 3.64 4.62 -8.21
N GLY A 317 3.07 3.47 -8.55
CA GLY A 317 3.72 2.48 -9.43
C GLY A 317 3.39 2.65 -10.92
N ALA A 318 2.25 3.25 -11.24
CA ALA A 318 1.83 3.49 -12.63
C ALA A 318 0.83 4.63 -12.66
N GLU A 319 0.93 5.47 -13.70
CA GLU A 319 -0.04 6.53 -13.91
C GLU A 319 -1.29 5.99 -14.63
N HIS A 320 -2.42 6.62 -14.37
CA HIS A 320 -3.70 6.24 -15.00
C HIS A 320 -3.59 6.11 -16.54
N ASP A 321 -2.85 7.00 -17.17
CA ASP A 321 -2.63 6.96 -18.63
C ASP A 321 -1.87 5.73 -19.11
N GLN A 322 -1.07 5.11 -18.25
CA GLN A 322 -0.33 3.90 -18.59
C GLN A 322 -1.26 2.69 -18.68
N TYR A 323 -2.23 2.58 -17.75
CA TYR A 323 -3.27 1.55 -17.82
C TYR A 323 -4.14 1.72 -19.06
N GLN A 324 -4.52 2.98 -19.39
CA GLN A 324 -5.30 3.26 -20.59
C GLN A 324 -4.53 2.83 -21.86
N ARG A 325 -3.27 3.23 -21.99
CA ARG A 325 -2.43 2.84 -23.14
C ARG A 325 -2.24 1.33 -23.24
N ALA A 326 -2.08 0.64 -22.10
CA ALA A 326 -2.00 -0.81 -22.08
C ALA A 326 -3.32 -1.45 -22.56
N LEU A 327 -4.46 -0.92 -22.11
CA LEU A 327 -5.78 -1.38 -22.54
C LEU A 327 -5.98 -1.15 -24.03
N ASP A 328 -5.70 0.05 -24.52
CA ASP A 328 -5.81 0.40 -25.95
C ASP A 328 -4.94 -0.53 -26.81
N TYR A 329 -3.73 -0.85 -26.34
CA TYR A 329 -2.84 -1.76 -27.03
C TYR A 329 -3.45 -3.17 -27.15
N VAL A 330 -3.89 -3.75 -26.04
CA VAL A 330 -4.43 -5.12 -26.06
C VAL A 330 -5.83 -5.20 -26.72
N GLU A 331 -6.57 -4.13 -26.77
CA GLU A 331 -7.82 -4.05 -27.56
C GLU A 331 -7.55 -4.03 -29.07
N ALA A 332 -6.46 -3.38 -29.49
CA ALA A 332 -6.07 -3.31 -30.90
C ALA A 332 -5.37 -4.57 -31.41
N HIS A 333 -4.56 -5.26 -30.57
CA HIS A 333 -3.68 -6.35 -31.00
C HIS A 333 -4.06 -7.72 -30.40
N GLY A 334 -5.06 -7.77 -29.50
CA GLY A 334 -5.35 -8.94 -28.66
C GLY A 334 -4.40 -9.04 -27.47
N VAL A 335 -4.78 -9.81 -26.49
CA VAL A 335 -3.92 -10.12 -25.34
C VAL A 335 -2.93 -11.22 -25.74
N GLN A 336 -1.65 -10.91 -25.64
CA GLN A 336 -0.57 -11.81 -26.10
C GLN A 336 0.38 -12.12 -24.95
N ALA A 337 0.64 -13.41 -24.73
CA ALA A 337 1.54 -13.91 -23.71
C ALA A 337 2.99 -13.88 -24.21
N GLN A 338 3.88 -13.19 -23.51
CA GLN A 338 5.33 -13.22 -23.74
C GLN A 338 5.99 -14.38 -22.99
N GLY A 339 5.36 -14.87 -21.91
CA GLY A 339 5.85 -15.93 -21.08
C GLY A 339 4.93 -16.22 -19.91
N VAL A 340 5.26 -17.22 -19.13
CA VAL A 340 4.44 -17.69 -18.01
C VAL A 340 5.28 -18.13 -16.81
N PHE A 341 4.70 -18.01 -15.62
CA PHE A 341 5.11 -18.78 -14.44
C PHE A 341 4.21 -20.00 -14.31
N VAL A 342 4.79 -21.16 -14.23
CA VAL A 342 4.07 -22.44 -14.14
C VAL A 342 4.59 -23.24 -12.96
N SER A 343 3.69 -23.81 -12.17
CA SER A 343 4.03 -24.72 -11.09
C SER A 343 3.60 -26.15 -11.39
N GLY A 344 4.42 -27.10 -10.93
CA GLY A 344 4.13 -28.51 -11.10
C GLY A 344 5.25 -29.42 -10.64
N ARG A 345 5.12 -30.70 -10.92
CA ARG A 345 6.17 -31.68 -10.64
C ARG A 345 7.35 -31.49 -11.62
N PRO A 346 8.55 -31.81 -11.20
CA PRO A 346 9.74 -31.62 -12.04
C PRO A 346 9.67 -32.31 -13.40
N ALA A 347 9.08 -33.51 -13.46
CA ALA A 347 8.93 -34.25 -14.71
C ALA A 347 8.01 -33.53 -15.72
N ASP A 348 6.88 -32.99 -15.23
CA ASP A 348 5.89 -32.27 -16.05
C ASP A 348 6.46 -30.92 -16.51
N LEU A 349 7.15 -30.20 -15.62
CA LEU A 349 7.86 -28.95 -15.96
C LEU A 349 8.99 -29.20 -16.98
N ALA A 350 9.70 -30.33 -16.86
CA ALA A 350 10.75 -30.70 -17.83
C ALA A 350 10.15 -31.08 -19.20
N ALA A 351 8.93 -31.62 -19.24
CA ALA A 351 8.22 -31.87 -20.50
C ALA A 351 7.84 -30.55 -21.17
N LEU A 352 7.30 -29.59 -20.42
CA LEU A 352 6.95 -28.26 -20.92
C LEU A 352 8.16 -27.49 -21.49
N CYS A 353 9.36 -27.67 -20.92
CA CYS A 353 10.60 -27.11 -21.48
C CYS A 353 10.93 -27.68 -22.87
N GLY A 354 10.35 -28.80 -23.26
CA GLY A 354 10.55 -29.43 -24.57
C GLY A 354 9.65 -28.91 -25.68
N GLU A 355 8.69 -28.06 -25.36
CA GLU A 355 7.77 -27.48 -26.32
C GLU A 355 8.50 -26.49 -27.25
N GLU A 356 8.15 -26.52 -28.54
CA GLU A 356 8.80 -25.72 -29.58
C GLU A 356 8.67 -24.21 -29.31
N ALA A 357 7.54 -23.78 -28.72
CA ALA A 357 7.28 -22.39 -28.41
C ALA A 357 8.15 -21.85 -27.26
N VAL A 358 8.81 -22.70 -26.48
CA VAL A 358 9.61 -22.29 -25.31
C VAL A 358 11.03 -21.97 -25.72
N SER A 359 11.40 -20.70 -25.67
CA SER A 359 12.75 -20.23 -26.03
C SER A 359 13.69 -20.09 -24.82
N TRP A 360 13.15 -19.88 -23.63
CA TRP A 360 13.91 -19.67 -22.42
C TRP A 360 13.17 -20.25 -21.19
N ALA A 361 13.92 -20.78 -20.25
CA ALA A 361 13.37 -21.36 -19.03
C ALA A 361 14.29 -21.11 -17.83
N SER A 362 13.74 -20.72 -16.71
CA SER A 362 14.45 -20.56 -15.44
C SER A 362 13.64 -21.12 -14.29
N LEU A 363 14.29 -21.95 -13.48
CA LEU A 363 13.68 -22.45 -12.25
C LEU A 363 13.70 -21.34 -11.21
N ASP A 364 12.51 -20.85 -10.83
CA ASP A 364 12.32 -19.78 -9.86
C ASP A 364 12.43 -20.30 -8.42
N SER A 365 11.69 -21.34 -8.11
CA SER A 365 11.67 -21.88 -6.75
C SER A 365 11.38 -23.38 -6.74
N ILE A 366 11.82 -24.03 -5.69
CA ILE A 366 11.62 -25.46 -5.44
C ILE A 366 11.11 -25.65 -4.02
N ARG A 367 10.13 -26.53 -3.87
CA ARG A 367 9.65 -26.97 -2.56
C ARG A 367 9.69 -28.49 -2.47
N LEU A 368 10.20 -28.96 -1.35
CA LEU A 368 10.03 -30.34 -0.96
C LEU A 368 8.61 -30.52 -0.41
N TYR A 369 7.85 -31.40 -1.04
CA TYR A 369 6.55 -31.82 -0.56
C TYR A 369 6.72 -33.20 0.04
N PRO A 370 6.87 -33.34 1.34
CA PRO A 370 6.56 -34.62 1.93
C PRO A 370 5.05 -34.79 1.74
N ASP A 371 4.65 -35.81 0.98
CA ASP A 371 3.26 -36.25 0.95
C ASP A 371 2.80 -36.47 2.38
N MET A 372 2.19 -35.45 2.95
CA MET A 372 1.42 -35.63 4.18
C MET A 372 0.07 -36.16 3.73
N LYS A 373 -0.01 -37.49 3.65
CA LYS A 373 -1.29 -38.22 3.64
C LYS A 373 -2.00 -38.03 4.97
#